data_2fc7f0e23e2421d57beddd10b862c6ab
#
_entry.id   2fc7f0e23e2421d57beddd10b862c6ab
#
_cell.length_a   1.000
_cell.length_b   1.000
_cell.length_c   1.000
_cell.angle_alpha   90.00
_cell.angle_beta   90.00
_cell.angle_gamma   90.00
#
_symmetry.space_group_name_H-M   'P 1'
#
loop_
_entity.id
_entity.type
_entity.pdbx_description
1 polymer ?
#
loop_
_entity_poly.entity_id
_entity_poly.type
_entity_poly.pdbx_seq_one_letter_code
_entity_poly.pdbx_strand_id
1 'polypeptide(L)'
;ALSLIVVLVARVLRADQKYALVRQMRLEALAWAEAGIAIGSHPVIKRGDPTLRWEGGSGEGYAVVIESEDARLNPCQVLERGDDQLLEALFTLWGMDPDSISGLIGAMRDWIDEDDLESLNGAEEGAYADLMMPSVPPNRRFASVEEIRHVRGAAALDQVRPGWESLFTVRGSGTVDLKDAPPELIAATCGVPIETAQRFVELRRGPD
;
A
#
# COMPACT_ATOMS: atom_id res chain seq x y z
N ALA A 1 -1.77 -56.58 -4.70
CA ALA A 1 -2.70 -55.75 -3.94
C ALA A 1 -2.04 -55.17 -2.67
N LEU A 2 -1.38 -55.96 -1.84
CA LEU A 2 -0.76 -55.53 -0.58
C LEU A 2 0.34 -54.47 -0.79
N SER A 3 1.19 -54.65 -1.80
CA SER A 3 2.29 -53.73 -2.14
C SER A 3 1.78 -52.32 -2.53
N LEU A 4 0.64 -52.26 -3.21
CA LEU A 4 0.05 -50.95 -3.59
C LEU A 4 -0.45 -50.15 -2.37
N ILE A 5 -1.05 -50.87 -1.41
CA ILE A 5 -1.53 -50.27 -0.15
C ILE A 5 -0.35 -49.70 0.66
N VAL A 6 0.74 -50.49 0.78
CA VAL A 6 1.95 -50.03 1.48
C VAL A 6 2.55 -48.78 0.86
N VAL A 7 2.62 -48.73 -0.49
CA VAL A 7 3.12 -47.55 -1.20
C VAL A 7 2.19 -46.36 -1.01
N LEU A 8 0.88 -46.54 -1.02
CA LEU A 8 -0.09 -45.49 -0.81
C LEU A 8 0.04 -44.89 0.62
N VAL A 9 0.06 -45.79 1.64
CA VAL A 9 0.24 -45.38 3.03
C VAL A 9 1.57 -44.61 3.22
N ALA A 10 2.65 -45.10 2.65
CA ALA A 10 3.96 -44.43 2.72
C ALA A 10 3.93 -43.05 2.06
N ARG A 11 3.18 -42.86 0.97
CA ARG A 11 3.00 -41.54 0.35
C ARG A 11 2.20 -40.59 1.22
N VAL A 12 1.12 -41.05 1.82
CA VAL A 12 0.29 -40.24 2.75
C VAL A 12 1.12 -39.80 3.94
N LEU A 13 1.82 -40.73 4.59
CA LEU A 13 2.68 -40.39 5.74
C LEU A 13 3.79 -39.38 5.41
N ARG A 14 4.40 -39.51 4.21
CA ARG A 14 5.39 -38.53 3.75
C ARG A 14 4.77 -37.16 3.47
N ALA A 15 3.55 -37.13 2.94
CA ALA A 15 2.82 -35.87 2.74
C ALA A 15 2.51 -35.21 4.09
N ASP A 16 1.98 -35.97 5.05
CA ASP A 16 1.68 -35.46 6.39
C ASP A 16 2.93 -34.93 7.12
N GLN A 17 4.06 -35.63 7.00
CA GLN A 17 5.34 -35.16 7.56
C GLN A 17 5.79 -33.83 6.92
N LYS A 18 5.65 -33.70 5.58
CA LYS A 18 5.96 -32.44 4.90
C LYS A 18 5.05 -31.30 5.34
N TYR A 19 3.74 -31.56 5.45
CA TYR A 19 2.79 -30.56 5.94
C TYR A 19 3.09 -30.15 7.39
N ALA A 20 3.42 -31.10 8.26
CA ALA A 20 3.79 -30.81 9.65
C ALA A 20 5.05 -29.94 9.72
N LEU A 21 6.08 -30.26 8.92
CA LEU A 21 7.32 -29.47 8.85
C LEU A 21 7.05 -28.05 8.35
N VAL A 22 6.31 -27.88 7.25
CA VAL A 22 5.96 -26.56 6.71
C VAL A 22 5.17 -25.75 7.72
N ARG A 23 4.22 -26.39 8.45
CA ARG A 23 3.45 -25.72 9.49
C ARG A 23 4.35 -25.27 10.65
N GLN A 24 5.29 -26.10 11.07
CA GLN A 24 6.25 -25.74 12.11
C GLN A 24 7.11 -24.55 11.67
N MET A 25 7.71 -24.61 10.48
CA MET A 25 8.51 -23.52 9.93
C MET A 25 7.73 -22.20 9.84
N ARG A 26 6.43 -22.28 9.47
CA ARG A 26 5.56 -21.10 9.42
C ARG A 26 5.31 -20.51 10.81
N LEU A 27 5.10 -21.34 11.83
CA LEU A 27 4.91 -20.87 13.20
C LEU A 27 6.19 -20.24 13.76
N GLU A 28 7.34 -20.84 13.48
CA GLU A 28 8.65 -20.29 13.85
C GLU A 28 8.89 -18.94 13.16
N ALA A 29 8.64 -18.84 11.84
CA ALA A 29 8.77 -17.59 11.10
C ALA A 29 7.82 -16.49 11.63
N LEU A 30 6.60 -16.85 12.00
CA LEU A 30 5.65 -15.92 12.62
C LEU A 30 6.17 -15.42 13.97
N ALA A 31 6.68 -16.30 14.81
CA ALA A 31 7.25 -15.93 16.12
C ALA A 31 8.45 -14.98 15.96
N TRP A 32 9.33 -15.21 14.97
CA TRP A 32 10.42 -14.29 14.65
C TRP A 32 9.93 -12.94 14.13
N ALA A 33 8.88 -12.92 13.29
CA ALA A 33 8.29 -11.69 12.81
C ALA A 33 7.66 -10.87 13.96
N GLU A 34 6.93 -11.53 14.87
CA GLU A 34 6.36 -10.87 16.06
C GLU A 34 7.46 -10.32 16.98
N ALA A 35 8.55 -11.08 17.21
CA ALA A 35 9.70 -10.61 17.96
C ALA A 35 10.34 -9.37 17.30
N GLY A 36 10.51 -9.39 15.98
CA GLY A 36 11.02 -8.26 15.22
C GLY A 36 10.14 -7.02 15.37
N ILE A 37 8.81 -7.17 15.25
CA ILE A 37 7.85 -6.07 15.44
C ILE A 37 7.94 -5.50 16.85
N ALA A 38 8.02 -6.36 17.87
CA ALA A 38 8.14 -5.92 19.25
C ALA A 38 9.41 -5.11 19.50
N ILE A 39 10.54 -5.54 18.91
CA ILE A 39 11.81 -4.81 18.96
C ILE A 39 11.70 -3.48 18.23
N GLY A 40 11.22 -3.48 16.97
CA GLY A 40 11.11 -2.27 16.15
C GLY A 40 10.13 -1.24 16.72
N SER A 41 9.13 -1.69 17.49
CA SER A 41 8.15 -0.82 18.16
C SER A 41 8.66 -0.23 19.48
N HIS A 42 9.84 -0.65 19.96
CA HIS A 42 10.36 -0.15 21.23
C HIS A 42 10.87 1.30 21.10
N PRO A 43 10.47 2.24 21.98
CA PRO A 43 10.76 3.67 21.83
C PRO A 43 12.25 4.06 21.77
N VAL A 44 13.13 3.21 22.32
CA VAL A 44 14.58 3.42 22.31
C VAL A 44 15.20 3.04 20.97
N ILE A 45 14.59 2.11 20.24
CA ILE A 45 15.11 1.63 18.96
C ILE A 45 14.89 2.69 17.89
N LYS A 46 15.93 2.98 17.14
CA LYS A 46 15.90 3.95 16.03
C LYS A 46 16.17 3.24 14.71
N ARG A 47 15.81 3.90 13.62
CA ARG A 47 16.17 3.44 12.28
C ARG A 47 17.70 3.22 12.17
N GLY A 48 18.10 2.10 11.62
CA GLY A 48 19.51 1.71 11.50
C GLY A 48 20.11 1.07 12.76
N ASP A 49 19.31 0.86 13.81
CA ASP A 49 19.77 0.14 15.00
C ASP A 49 20.15 -1.30 14.62
N PRO A 50 21.34 -1.81 15.02
CA PRO A 50 21.77 -3.17 14.72
C PRO A 50 20.80 -4.25 15.22
N THR A 51 20.02 -3.98 16.27
CA THR A 51 19.03 -4.92 16.81
C THR A 51 17.83 -5.13 15.88
N LEU A 52 17.64 -4.29 14.86
CA LEU A 52 16.57 -4.46 13.86
C LEU A 52 16.83 -5.64 12.90
N ARG A 53 18.00 -6.23 12.98
CA ARG A 53 18.34 -7.43 12.21
C ARG A 53 19.02 -8.45 13.10
N TRP A 54 18.54 -9.67 13.05
CA TRP A 54 19.19 -10.80 13.70
C TRP A 54 19.06 -12.04 12.81
N GLU A 55 20.12 -12.84 12.76
CA GLU A 55 20.19 -14.07 12.01
C GLU A 55 20.89 -15.14 12.86
N GLY A 56 20.25 -16.26 13.06
CA GLY A 56 20.79 -17.41 13.78
C GLY A 56 21.60 -18.32 12.88
N GLY A 57 22.25 -19.32 13.51
CA GLY A 57 23.16 -20.23 12.80
C GLY A 57 22.51 -21.18 11.81
N SER A 58 21.19 -21.40 11.86
CA SER A 58 20.42 -22.27 10.96
C SER A 58 19.62 -21.50 9.91
N GLY A 59 19.85 -20.19 9.79
CA GLY A 59 19.14 -19.31 8.84
C GLY A 59 17.79 -18.80 9.35
N GLU A 60 17.46 -19.04 10.62
CA GLU A 60 16.34 -18.39 11.30
C GLU A 60 16.68 -16.94 11.64
N GLY A 61 15.69 -16.04 11.65
CA GLY A 61 15.95 -14.66 12.01
C GLY A 61 14.83 -13.71 11.64
N TYR A 62 15.10 -12.43 11.84
CA TYR A 62 14.23 -11.34 11.43
C TYR A 62 15.04 -10.16 10.87
N ALA A 63 14.38 -9.38 10.01
CA ALA A 63 14.85 -8.08 9.58
C ALA A 63 13.66 -7.11 9.65
N VAL A 64 13.82 -6.02 10.39
CA VAL A 64 12.79 -5.00 10.58
C VAL A 64 13.18 -3.76 9.80
N VAL A 65 12.25 -3.26 9.02
CA VAL A 65 12.37 -1.96 8.34
C VAL A 65 11.41 -0.99 9.03
N ILE A 66 11.92 0.15 9.47
CA ILE A 66 11.12 1.24 10.02
C ILE A 66 10.98 2.30 8.94
N GLU A 67 9.76 2.48 8.44
CA GLU A 67 9.42 3.47 7.43
C GLU A 67 8.42 4.48 7.99
N SER A 68 8.45 5.70 7.46
CA SER A 68 7.43 6.70 7.76
C SER A 68 6.12 6.32 7.08
N GLU A 69 4.98 6.41 7.78
CA GLU A 69 3.66 6.28 7.15
C GLU A 69 3.44 7.39 6.12
N ASP A 70 4.01 8.57 6.37
CA ASP A 70 3.99 9.71 5.46
C ASP A 70 4.96 9.56 4.27
N ALA A 71 5.65 8.43 4.13
CA ALA A 71 6.28 8.04 2.86
C ALA A 71 5.26 7.73 1.77
N ARG A 72 3.99 7.58 2.13
CA ARG A 72 2.82 7.36 1.28
C ARG A 72 1.86 8.53 1.38
N LEU A 73 1.07 8.72 0.35
CA LEU A 73 0.11 9.82 0.27
C LEU A 73 -1.23 9.43 0.89
N ASN A 74 -1.75 10.24 1.81
CA ASN A 74 -3.12 10.11 2.30
C ASN A 74 -4.06 10.97 1.45
N PRO A 75 -4.87 10.38 0.55
CA PRO A 75 -5.72 11.13 -0.36
C PRO A 75 -6.82 11.90 0.39
N CYS A 76 -7.38 11.36 1.48
CA CYS A 76 -8.38 12.08 2.26
C CYS A 76 -7.83 13.40 2.81
N GLN A 77 -6.62 13.38 3.37
CA GLN A 77 -5.99 14.58 3.92
C GLN A 77 -5.64 15.61 2.85
N VAL A 78 -5.30 15.16 1.65
CA VAL A 78 -5.00 16.02 0.49
C VAL A 78 -6.27 16.70 0.00
N LEU A 79 -7.33 15.94 -0.22
CA LEU A 79 -8.63 16.44 -0.69
C LEU A 79 -9.30 17.39 0.31
N GLU A 80 -9.29 17.06 1.60
CA GLU A 80 -9.85 17.91 2.67
C GLU A 80 -9.13 19.26 2.79
N ARG A 81 -7.83 19.34 2.43
CA ARG A 81 -7.06 20.59 2.37
C ARG A 81 -7.25 21.36 1.07
N GLY A 82 -7.89 20.76 0.07
CA GLY A 82 -8.01 21.34 -1.26
C GLY A 82 -6.70 21.36 -2.04
N ASP A 83 -5.78 20.46 -1.74
CA ASP A 83 -4.47 20.34 -2.43
C ASP A 83 -4.55 19.34 -3.58
N ASP A 84 -5.55 19.50 -4.46
CA ASP A 84 -5.80 18.62 -5.60
C ASP A 84 -4.61 18.55 -6.55
N GLN A 85 -3.81 19.62 -6.61
CA GLN A 85 -2.65 19.72 -7.48
C GLN A 85 -1.64 18.60 -7.26
N LEU A 86 -1.53 18.11 -6.02
CA LEU A 86 -0.63 16.99 -5.71
C LEU A 86 -1.12 15.67 -6.34
N LEU A 87 -2.43 15.40 -6.29
CA LEU A 87 -3.02 14.24 -6.96
C LEU A 87 -2.97 14.39 -8.48
N GLU A 88 -3.27 15.59 -9.00
CA GLU A 88 -3.18 15.91 -10.42
C GLU A 88 -1.75 15.69 -10.96
N ALA A 89 -0.74 16.17 -10.24
CA ALA A 89 0.66 15.99 -10.60
C ALA A 89 1.06 14.51 -10.61
N LEU A 90 0.62 13.75 -9.61
CA LEU A 90 0.91 12.31 -9.50
C LEU A 90 0.26 11.52 -10.65
N PHE A 91 -1.03 11.75 -10.92
CA PHE A 91 -1.75 11.04 -11.97
C PHE A 91 -1.27 11.45 -13.38
N THR A 92 -0.90 12.71 -13.56
CA THR A 92 -0.26 13.20 -14.79
C THR A 92 1.09 12.52 -15.02
N LEU A 93 1.89 12.37 -13.96
CA LEU A 93 3.17 11.65 -14.02
C LEU A 93 2.99 10.19 -14.47
N TRP A 94 1.87 9.55 -14.10
CA TRP A 94 1.53 8.20 -14.54
C TRP A 94 0.95 8.13 -15.95
N GLY A 95 0.74 9.28 -16.59
CA GLY A 95 0.25 9.36 -17.96
C GLY A 95 -1.27 9.26 -18.10
N MET A 96 -2.02 9.55 -17.04
CA MET A 96 -3.48 9.65 -17.11
C MET A 96 -3.88 10.92 -17.85
N ASP A 97 -4.94 10.88 -18.63
CA ASP A 97 -5.45 12.06 -19.34
C ASP A 97 -6.17 13.04 -18.38
N PRO A 98 -6.20 14.35 -18.70
CA PRO A 98 -6.74 15.36 -17.79
C PRO A 98 -8.22 15.18 -17.42
N ASP A 99 -9.05 14.69 -18.33
CA ASP A 99 -10.48 14.48 -18.06
C ASP A 99 -10.68 13.33 -17.08
N SER A 100 -9.94 12.22 -17.26
CA SER A 100 -9.90 11.10 -16.32
C SER A 100 -9.37 11.50 -14.96
N ILE A 101 -8.34 12.35 -14.89
CA ILE A 101 -7.81 12.88 -13.63
C ILE A 101 -8.87 13.71 -12.91
N SER A 102 -9.49 14.66 -13.60
CA SER A 102 -10.52 15.53 -13.02
C SER A 102 -11.73 14.70 -12.52
N GLY A 103 -12.17 13.72 -13.32
CA GLY A 103 -13.27 12.84 -12.96
C GLY A 103 -12.95 11.97 -11.75
N LEU A 104 -11.74 11.42 -11.67
CA LEU A 104 -11.33 10.59 -10.52
C LEU A 104 -11.21 11.42 -9.24
N ILE A 105 -10.58 12.59 -9.30
CA ILE A 105 -10.42 13.48 -8.12
C ILE A 105 -11.78 13.95 -7.63
N GLY A 106 -12.69 14.37 -8.54
CA GLY A 106 -14.06 14.73 -8.19
C GLY A 106 -14.80 13.58 -7.50
N ALA A 107 -14.76 12.39 -8.08
CA ALA A 107 -15.38 11.21 -7.51
C ALA A 107 -14.77 10.76 -6.17
N MET A 108 -13.46 10.95 -5.97
CA MET A 108 -12.82 10.71 -4.66
C MET A 108 -13.25 11.73 -3.61
N ARG A 109 -13.52 12.97 -4.01
CA ARG A 109 -14.02 14.01 -3.13
C ARG A 109 -15.44 13.68 -2.65
N ASP A 110 -16.36 13.40 -3.58
CA ASP A 110 -17.75 13.02 -3.27
C ASP A 110 -17.79 11.71 -2.44
N TRP A 111 -16.79 10.82 -2.62
CA TRP A 111 -16.71 9.61 -1.78
C TRP A 111 -16.47 9.90 -0.30
N ILE A 112 -15.75 10.99 0.02
CA ILE A 112 -15.31 11.27 1.38
C ILE A 112 -16.03 12.42 2.07
N ASP A 113 -16.73 13.28 1.34
CA ASP A 113 -17.50 14.37 1.96
C ASP A 113 -18.81 13.87 2.61
N GLU A 114 -19.47 14.74 3.34
CA GLU A 114 -20.63 14.35 4.17
C GLU A 114 -21.96 14.64 3.49
N ASP A 115 -21.95 15.31 2.32
CA ASP A 115 -23.18 15.67 1.64
C ASP A 115 -23.40 14.81 0.38
N ASP A 116 -24.54 14.99 -0.29
CA ASP A 116 -24.93 14.25 -1.50
C ASP A 116 -24.88 15.18 -2.74
N LEU A 117 -24.08 16.24 -2.72
CA LEU A 117 -23.97 17.21 -3.80
C LEU A 117 -22.82 16.84 -4.73
N GLU A 118 -23.14 16.38 -5.92
CA GLU A 118 -22.13 16.01 -6.91
C GLU A 118 -21.17 17.17 -7.22
N SER A 119 -19.89 16.97 -6.93
CA SER A 119 -18.82 17.88 -7.27
C SER A 119 -18.65 18.00 -8.80
N LEU A 120 -17.93 19.01 -9.26
CA LEU A 120 -17.61 19.14 -10.68
C LEU A 120 -16.85 17.91 -11.17
N ASN A 121 -17.43 17.18 -12.12
CA ASN A 121 -16.96 15.87 -12.62
C ASN A 121 -16.96 14.75 -11.57
N GLY A 122 -17.65 14.94 -10.45
CA GLY A 122 -17.75 13.99 -9.35
C GLY A 122 -18.69 12.82 -9.60
N ALA A 123 -19.01 12.08 -8.55
CA ALA A 123 -19.88 10.91 -8.62
C ALA A 123 -20.59 10.63 -7.30
N GLU A 124 -21.90 10.83 -7.27
CA GLU A 124 -22.78 10.49 -6.18
C GLU A 124 -23.54 9.18 -6.43
N GLU A 125 -24.48 8.79 -5.53
CA GLU A 125 -25.22 7.52 -5.54
C GLU A 125 -25.68 7.08 -6.94
N GLY A 126 -26.16 8.03 -7.74
CA GLY A 126 -26.64 7.76 -9.10
C GLY A 126 -25.57 7.17 -10.03
N ALA A 127 -24.32 7.53 -9.82
CA ALA A 127 -23.19 7.05 -10.62
C ALA A 127 -22.75 5.62 -10.25
N TYR A 128 -23.20 5.10 -9.11
CA TYR A 128 -22.85 3.79 -8.56
C TYR A 128 -24.01 2.79 -8.58
N ALA A 129 -25.15 3.13 -9.19
CA ALA A 129 -26.35 2.30 -9.21
C ALA A 129 -26.11 0.87 -9.73
N ASP A 130 -25.16 0.68 -10.64
CA ASP A 130 -24.84 -0.63 -11.23
C ASP A 130 -23.97 -1.52 -10.31
N LEU A 131 -23.37 -0.97 -9.25
CA LEU A 131 -22.45 -1.72 -8.39
C LEU A 131 -23.16 -2.67 -7.41
N MET A 132 -24.49 -2.64 -7.32
CA MET A 132 -25.29 -3.45 -6.38
C MET A 132 -24.79 -3.37 -4.92
N MET A 133 -24.06 -2.30 -4.57
CA MET A 133 -23.55 -2.05 -3.23
C MET A 133 -24.49 -1.05 -2.54
N PRO A 134 -25.00 -1.36 -1.35
CA PRO A 134 -25.82 -0.40 -0.61
C PRO A 134 -24.98 0.77 -0.10
N SER A 135 -25.53 1.99 -0.18
CA SER A 135 -24.92 3.21 0.36
C SER A 135 -23.52 3.51 -0.19
N VAL A 136 -23.42 3.70 -1.50
CA VAL A 136 -22.20 4.14 -2.19
C VAL A 136 -22.50 5.43 -2.93
N PRO A 137 -21.75 6.52 -2.74
CA PRO A 137 -20.58 6.64 -1.86
C PRO A 137 -20.97 6.59 -0.36
N PRO A 138 -20.02 6.19 0.52
CA PRO A 138 -20.33 6.06 1.95
C PRO A 138 -20.23 7.40 2.71
N ASN A 139 -19.93 8.51 2.04
CA ASN A 139 -19.80 9.89 2.55
C ASN A 139 -18.93 9.95 3.83
N ARG A 140 -17.76 9.32 3.75
CA ARG A 140 -16.75 9.29 4.83
C ARG A 140 -15.35 9.03 4.26
N ARG A 141 -14.35 9.33 5.04
CA ARG A 141 -12.96 8.98 4.71
C ARG A 141 -12.80 7.50 4.34
N PHE A 142 -11.90 7.20 3.44
CA PHE A 142 -11.54 5.83 3.10
C PHE A 142 -11.12 5.04 4.35
N ALA A 143 -11.68 3.86 4.54
CA ALA A 143 -11.31 2.95 5.61
C ALA A 143 -10.03 2.16 5.27
N SER A 144 -9.79 1.92 3.99
CA SER A 144 -8.57 1.28 3.48
C SER A 144 -8.22 1.83 2.09
N VAL A 145 -6.98 1.59 1.66
CA VAL A 145 -6.53 2.00 0.31
C VAL A 145 -7.28 1.25 -0.78
N GLU A 146 -7.62 -0.01 -0.53
CA GLU A 146 -8.37 -0.86 -1.47
C GLU A 146 -9.77 -0.32 -1.78
N GLU A 147 -10.35 0.46 -0.86
CA GLU A 147 -11.67 1.09 -1.05
C GLU A 147 -11.67 2.07 -2.23
N ILE A 148 -10.53 2.69 -2.53
CA ILE A 148 -10.35 3.59 -3.69
C ILE A 148 -10.71 2.88 -5.01
N ARG A 149 -10.56 1.56 -5.10
CA ARG A 149 -10.92 0.77 -6.29
C ARG A 149 -12.40 0.84 -6.65
N HIS A 150 -13.25 1.19 -5.70
CA HIS A 150 -14.69 1.33 -5.89
C HIS A 150 -15.09 2.73 -6.38
N VAL A 151 -14.19 3.70 -6.30
CA VAL A 151 -14.42 5.06 -6.78
C VAL A 151 -14.53 5.06 -8.31
N ARG A 152 -15.50 5.81 -8.83
CA ARG A 152 -15.68 5.97 -10.28
C ARG A 152 -14.38 6.47 -10.92
N GLY A 153 -13.93 5.80 -11.97
CA GLY A 153 -12.69 6.13 -12.69
C GLY A 153 -11.43 5.47 -12.12
N ALA A 154 -11.45 4.89 -10.91
CA ALA A 154 -10.29 4.28 -10.29
C ALA A 154 -9.71 3.08 -11.07
N ALA A 155 -10.52 2.39 -11.86
CA ALA A 155 -10.03 1.29 -12.72
C ALA A 155 -8.93 1.72 -13.71
N ALA A 156 -8.86 3.01 -14.07
CA ALA A 156 -7.79 3.54 -14.90
C ALA A 156 -6.41 3.49 -14.19
N LEU A 157 -6.38 3.57 -12.86
CA LEU A 157 -5.13 3.51 -12.08
C LEU A 157 -4.38 2.18 -12.31
N ASP A 158 -5.09 1.06 -12.39
CA ASP A 158 -4.47 -0.25 -12.64
C ASP A 158 -3.81 -0.33 -14.03
N GLN A 159 -4.30 0.45 -14.99
CA GLN A 159 -3.76 0.51 -16.34
C GLN A 159 -2.51 1.38 -16.44
N VAL A 160 -2.52 2.54 -15.79
CA VAL A 160 -1.41 3.51 -15.87
C VAL A 160 -0.30 3.20 -14.86
N ARG A 161 -0.63 2.63 -13.69
CA ARG A 161 0.33 2.35 -12.62
C ARG A 161 -0.06 1.09 -11.82
N PRO A 162 0.21 -0.12 -12.33
CA PRO A 162 -0.02 -1.36 -11.56
C PRO A 162 0.65 -1.31 -10.18
N GLY A 163 -0.09 -1.66 -9.13
CA GLY A 163 0.38 -1.59 -7.75
C GLY A 163 0.42 -0.17 -7.15
N TRP A 164 -0.37 0.74 -7.70
CA TRP A 164 -0.51 2.13 -7.25
C TRP A 164 -0.87 2.24 -5.75
N GLU A 165 -1.54 1.24 -5.18
CA GLU A 165 -1.94 1.21 -3.78
C GLU A 165 -0.75 1.35 -2.83
N SER A 166 0.42 0.89 -3.24
CA SER A 166 1.64 1.00 -2.43
C SER A 166 2.10 2.43 -2.18
N LEU A 167 1.62 3.39 -2.98
CA LEU A 167 1.93 4.80 -2.84
C LEU A 167 0.92 5.55 -1.96
N PHE A 168 -0.19 4.91 -1.59
CA PHE A 168 -1.23 5.53 -0.78
C PHE A 168 -1.31 4.94 0.64
N THR A 169 -1.91 5.72 1.53
CA THR A 169 -2.25 5.31 2.90
C THR A 169 -3.52 6.03 3.35
N VAL A 170 -4.23 5.48 4.32
CA VAL A 170 -5.35 6.14 4.98
C VAL A 170 -4.99 6.69 6.36
N ARG A 171 -3.73 6.53 6.79
CA ARG A 171 -3.27 6.86 8.16
C ARG A 171 -2.30 8.04 8.23
N GLY A 172 -1.62 8.37 7.13
CA GLY A 172 -0.63 9.43 7.07
C GLY A 172 -1.24 10.82 7.28
N SER A 173 -0.39 11.79 7.60
CA SER A 173 -0.78 13.20 7.81
C SER A 173 -1.18 13.92 6.52
N GLY A 174 -0.94 13.34 5.36
CA GLY A 174 -1.09 13.94 4.03
C GLY A 174 0.07 14.86 3.63
N THR A 175 1.10 14.99 4.48
CA THR A 175 2.36 15.65 4.12
C THR A 175 3.38 14.58 3.77
N VAL A 176 3.96 14.64 2.58
CA VAL A 176 4.90 13.62 2.12
C VAL A 176 6.25 13.74 2.82
N ASP A 177 6.68 12.67 3.49
CA ASP A 177 8.02 12.59 4.08
C ASP A 177 9.06 12.24 3.00
N LEU A 178 9.76 13.26 2.52
CA LEU A 178 10.76 13.11 1.45
C LEU A 178 11.94 12.20 1.83
N LYS A 179 12.12 11.91 3.13
CA LYS A 179 13.20 11.00 3.57
C LYS A 179 12.92 9.56 3.21
N ASP A 180 11.64 9.19 3.07
CA ASP A 180 11.23 7.81 2.83
C ASP A 180 10.40 7.66 1.55
N ALA A 181 9.77 8.74 1.08
CA ALA A 181 8.88 8.71 -0.07
C ALA A 181 9.53 8.13 -1.33
N PRO A 182 8.78 7.41 -2.16
CA PRO A 182 9.23 6.94 -3.47
C PRO A 182 9.39 8.10 -4.45
N PRO A 183 10.16 7.90 -5.54
CA PRO A 183 10.47 8.97 -6.50
C PRO A 183 9.23 9.66 -7.08
N GLU A 184 8.17 8.92 -7.34
CA GLU A 184 6.93 9.47 -7.90
C GLU A 184 6.28 10.50 -6.97
N LEU A 185 6.20 10.22 -5.68
CA LEU A 185 5.66 11.16 -4.69
C LEU A 185 6.58 12.38 -4.50
N ILE A 186 7.89 12.18 -4.55
CA ILE A 186 8.86 13.29 -4.50
C ILE A 186 8.69 14.18 -5.72
N ALA A 187 8.59 13.59 -6.93
CA ALA A 187 8.41 14.34 -8.17
C ALA A 187 7.12 15.17 -8.13
N ALA A 188 6.00 14.55 -7.74
CA ALA A 188 4.71 15.23 -7.65
C ALA A 188 4.70 16.32 -6.58
N THR A 189 5.26 16.04 -5.39
CA THR A 189 5.28 17.02 -4.27
C THR A 189 6.19 18.21 -4.53
N CYS A 190 7.36 17.97 -5.14
CA CYS A 190 8.37 19.02 -5.36
C CYS A 190 8.26 19.68 -6.74
N GLY A 191 7.41 19.18 -7.62
CA GLY A 191 7.31 19.68 -9.01
C GLY A 191 8.60 19.49 -9.81
N VAL A 192 9.34 18.41 -9.56
CA VAL A 192 10.60 18.13 -10.26
C VAL A 192 10.45 16.95 -11.23
N PRO A 193 11.29 16.86 -12.27
CA PRO A 193 11.30 15.69 -13.15
C PRO A 193 11.55 14.39 -12.38
N ILE A 194 10.94 13.30 -12.84
CA ILE A 194 11.04 11.98 -12.17
C ILE A 194 12.49 11.50 -12.08
N GLU A 195 13.33 11.81 -13.06
CA GLU A 195 14.76 11.46 -13.08
C GLU A 195 15.53 12.18 -11.95
N THR A 196 15.13 13.41 -11.63
CA THR A 196 15.70 14.18 -10.51
C THR A 196 15.31 13.54 -9.18
N ALA A 197 14.04 13.16 -9.03
CA ALA A 197 13.56 12.47 -7.84
C ALA A 197 14.21 11.09 -7.66
N GLN A 198 14.39 10.33 -8.74
CA GLN A 198 15.10 9.04 -8.72
C GLN A 198 16.54 9.20 -8.24
N ARG A 199 17.28 10.18 -8.78
CA ARG A 199 18.65 10.49 -8.36
C ARG A 199 18.72 10.89 -6.88
N PHE A 200 17.75 11.65 -6.40
CA PHE A 200 17.65 11.99 -4.98
C PHE A 200 17.48 10.74 -4.11
N VAL A 201 16.61 9.81 -4.51
CA VAL A 201 16.40 8.54 -3.78
C VAL A 201 17.66 7.68 -3.76
N GLU A 202 18.40 7.61 -4.87
CA GLU A 202 19.69 6.90 -4.95
C GLU A 202 20.73 7.50 -3.98
N LEU A 203 20.88 8.83 -4.00
CA LEU A 203 21.79 9.54 -3.10
C LEU A 203 21.43 9.37 -1.62
N ARG A 204 20.14 9.36 -1.30
CA ARG A 204 19.62 9.17 0.05
C ARG A 204 19.93 7.78 0.61
N ARG A 205 19.96 6.75 -0.24
CA ARG A 205 20.25 5.37 0.16
C ARG A 205 21.74 5.16 0.47
N GLY A 206 22.59 6.07 0.01
CA GLY A 206 24.04 5.94 0.15
C GLY A 206 24.65 4.91 -0.83
N PRO A 207 25.96 4.82 -0.92
CA PRO A 207 26.60 3.71 -1.59
C PRO A 207 26.38 2.43 -0.77
N ASP A 208 25.97 1.36 -1.44
CA ASP A 208 25.89 0.01 -0.88
C ASP A 208 27.25 -0.48 -0.31
#